data_bad3db4d0f6bf53601664cdfe27652b7
#
_entry.id   bad3db4d0f6bf53601664cdfe27652b7
#
_cell.length_a   1.000
_cell.length_b   1.000
_cell.length_c   1.000
_cell.angle_alpha   90.00
_cell.angle_beta   90.00
_cell.angle_gamma   90.00
#
_symmetry.space_group_name_H-M   'P 1'
#
loop_
_entity.id
_entity.type
_entity.pdbx_description
1 polymer ?
#
loop_
_entity_poly.entity_id
_entity_poly.type
_entity_poly.pdbx_seq_one_letter_code
_entity_poly.pdbx_strand_id
1 'polypeptide(L)'
;MQALFTLTPAESKRLIGKGIAALPEVQNAKKNGYLLVSRGSTTAYCLEEILGQKVDKERYLAGQTIRGVLCVLDAGERARPITLHKGEILPVEPTTVADKLGPGDIVIKGGNALDAFGNVGVIMVNPAGGTMGSFYMGMKARGLEIIYTVGLEKLIPSVEEAARYGGTMMIGKSIGCKAGLACVADGRPFTEIDALEALFDVSAVHFASGGWGGAEGAVTLIVEGPDDEVNRCMEFIEAKIKGEPALPGVKGPCKTCPIGACNFKGKDDQNLPGYLK
;
A
#
# COMPACT_ATOMS: atom_id res chain seq x y z
N MET A 1 -16.35 -13.93 -22.73
CA MET A 1 -15.89 -15.18 -22.05
C MET A 1 -15.37 -14.91 -20.64
N GLN A 2 -15.10 -15.97 -19.88
CA GLN A 2 -14.46 -15.84 -18.57
C GLN A 2 -13.03 -16.42 -18.61
N ALA A 3 -12.12 -15.81 -17.83
CA ALA A 3 -10.78 -16.35 -17.59
C ALA A 3 -10.43 -16.25 -16.10
N LEU A 4 -9.61 -17.20 -15.64
CA LEU A 4 -9.18 -17.30 -14.23
C LEU A 4 -7.66 -17.27 -14.14
N PHE A 5 -7.15 -16.50 -13.19
CA PHE A 5 -5.73 -16.47 -12.83
C PHE A 5 -5.52 -16.15 -11.36
N THR A 6 -4.34 -16.49 -10.86
CA THR A 6 -3.95 -16.23 -9.46
C THR A 6 -2.70 -15.35 -9.46
N LEU A 7 -2.66 -14.34 -8.59
CA LEU A 7 -1.55 -13.41 -8.42
C LEU A 7 -0.93 -13.57 -7.03
N THR A 8 0.38 -13.64 -6.96
CA THR A 8 1.11 -13.48 -5.69
C THR A 8 0.98 -12.04 -5.18
N PRO A 9 1.26 -11.75 -3.90
CA PRO A 9 1.20 -10.38 -3.38
C PRO A 9 2.12 -9.38 -4.13
N ALA A 10 3.21 -9.83 -4.71
CA ALA A 10 4.08 -8.98 -5.51
C ALA A 10 3.46 -8.67 -6.88
N GLU A 11 2.91 -9.69 -7.55
CA GLU A 11 2.18 -9.56 -8.81
C GLU A 11 0.94 -8.67 -8.65
N SER A 12 0.17 -8.83 -7.57
CA SER A 12 -0.96 -7.96 -7.19
C SER A 12 -0.54 -6.49 -7.07
N LYS A 13 0.56 -6.20 -6.37
CA LYS A 13 1.06 -4.83 -6.25
C LYS A 13 1.51 -4.25 -7.59
N ARG A 14 2.11 -5.07 -8.47
CA ARG A 14 2.49 -4.66 -9.82
C ARG A 14 1.25 -4.32 -10.64
N LEU A 15 0.22 -5.14 -10.60
CA LEU A 15 -1.05 -4.88 -11.30
C LEU A 15 -1.70 -3.59 -10.81
N ILE A 16 -1.85 -3.42 -9.49
CA ILE A 16 -2.38 -2.18 -8.88
C ILE A 16 -1.55 -0.97 -9.32
N GLY A 17 -0.22 -1.09 -9.34
CA GLY A 17 0.68 -0.03 -9.80
C GLY A 17 0.39 0.40 -11.24
N LYS A 18 0.22 -0.55 -12.15
CA LYS A 18 -0.10 -0.30 -13.55
C LYS A 18 -1.48 0.33 -13.72
N GLY A 19 -2.49 -0.17 -13.00
CA GLY A 19 -3.84 0.41 -13.01
C GLY A 19 -3.84 1.86 -12.54
N ILE A 20 -3.21 2.15 -11.41
CA ILE A 20 -3.07 3.53 -10.90
C ILE A 20 -2.38 4.45 -11.90
N ALA A 21 -1.29 3.99 -12.52
CA ALA A 21 -0.57 4.79 -13.50
C ALA A 21 -1.38 5.04 -14.80
N ALA A 22 -2.36 4.21 -15.09
CA ALA A 22 -3.24 4.36 -16.26
C ALA A 22 -4.41 5.34 -16.02
N LEU A 23 -4.74 5.67 -14.77
CA LEU A 23 -5.86 6.56 -14.45
C LEU A 23 -5.65 7.96 -15.03
N PRO A 24 -6.61 8.49 -15.82
CA PRO A 24 -6.50 9.82 -16.42
C PRO A 24 -6.29 10.94 -15.40
N GLU A 25 -6.98 10.88 -14.26
CA GLU A 25 -6.85 11.84 -13.17
C GLU A 25 -5.47 11.81 -12.53
N VAL A 26 -4.85 10.64 -12.37
CA VAL A 26 -3.49 10.48 -11.86
C VAL A 26 -2.47 11.09 -12.85
N GLN A 27 -2.65 10.84 -14.14
CA GLN A 27 -1.81 11.43 -15.18
C GLN A 27 -1.98 12.96 -15.24
N ASN A 28 -3.20 13.44 -15.07
CA ASN A 28 -3.45 14.88 -14.99
C ASN A 28 -2.79 15.53 -13.76
N ALA A 29 -2.96 14.94 -12.57
CA ALA A 29 -2.32 15.43 -11.35
C ALA A 29 -0.78 15.42 -11.47
N LYS A 30 -0.20 14.33 -12.04
CA LYS A 30 1.23 14.26 -12.35
C LYS A 30 1.70 15.43 -13.20
N LYS A 31 0.98 15.75 -14.26
CA LYS A 31 1.38 16.75 -15.28
C LYS A 31 1.11 18.19 -14.85
N ASN A 32 -0.02 18.45 -14.21
CA ASN A 32 -0.57 19.80 -14.04
C ASN A 32 -0.67 20.25 -12.57
N GLY A 33 -0.58 19.32 -11.61
CA GLY A 33 -0.80 19.59 -10.18
C GLY A 33 0.23 18.92 -9.29
N TYR A 34 -0.21 18.64 -8.06
CA TYR A 34 0.52 17.79 -7.13
C TYR A 34 0.02 16.34 -7.22
N LEU A 35 0.95 15.41 -7.25
CA LEU A 35 0.69 14.00 -7.05
C LEU A 35 1.57 13.50 -5.90
N LEU A 36 0.95 13.20 -4.76
CA LEU A 36 1.62 12.73 -3.57
C LEU A 36 1.50 11.21 -3.47
N VAL A 37 2.64 10.52 -3.44
CA VAL A 37 2.66 9.06 -3.26
C VAL A 37 3.29 8.74 -1.91
N SER A 38 2.46 8.32 -0.94
CA SER A 38 2.94 8.04 0.41
C SER A 38 3.79 6.76 0.43
N ARG A 39 4.67 6.64 1.42
CA ARG A 39 5.51 5.45 1.61
C ARG A 39 4.66 4.21 1.89
N GLY A 40 4.96 3.11 1.20
CA GLY A 40 4.31 1.82 1.33
C GLY A 40 4.74 0.87 0.22
N SER A 41 4.63 -0.44 0.40
CA SER A 41 5.05 -1.40 -0.62
C SER A 41 4.21 -1.27 -1.90
N THR A 42 2.88 -1.29 -1.82
CA THR A 42 2.00 -1.12 -2.99
C THR A 42 2.21 0.24 -3.66
N THR A 43 2.29 1.32 -2.87
CA THR A 43 2.51 2.67 -3.40
C THR A 43 3.89 2.84 -4.05
N ALA A 44 4.90 2.06 -3.64
CA ALA A 44 6.20 2.04 -4.30
C ALA A 44 6.13 1.46 -5.73
N TYR A 45 5.29 0.43 -5.95
CA TYR A 45 4.99 -0.06 -7.30
C TYR A 45 4.23 0.98 -8.12
N CYS A 46 3.24 1.65 -7.52
CA CYS A 46 2.54 2.76 -8.18
C CYS A 46 3.51 3.86 -8.61
N LEU A 47 4.41 4.26 -7.72
CA LEU A 47 5.42 5.29 -8.00
C LEU A 47 6.34 4.88 -9.15
N GLU A 48 6.81 3.63 -9.17
CA GLU A 48 7.65 3.07 -10.23
C GLU A 48 6.96 3.14 -11.60
N GLU A 49 5.69 2.74 -11.69
CA GLU A 49 4.90 2.80 -12.91
C GLU A 49 4.58 4.25 -13.33
N ILE A 50 4.23 5.12 -12.39
CA ILE A 50 3.97 6.55 -12.65
C ILE A 50 5.22 7.25 -13.21
N LEU A 51 6.39 6.96 -12.65
CA LEU A 51 7.65 7.56 -13.07
C LEU A 51 8.21 6.95 -14.36
N GLY A 52 7.89 5.67 -14.65
CA GLY A 52 8.49 4.90 -15.74
C GLY A 52 9.97 4.57 -15.49
N GLN A 53 10.42 4.57 -14.24
CA GLN A 53 11.79 4.27 -13.85
C GLN A 53 11.83 3.49 -12.54
N LYS A 54 12.89 2.70 -12.32
CA LYS A 54 13.05 1.89 -11.11
C LYS A 54 13.04 2.74 -9.84
N VAL A 55 12.34 2.25 -8.83
CA VAL A 55 12.27 2.79 -7.47
C VAL A 55 12.83 1.75 -6.51
N ASP A 56 13.55 2.18 -5.49
CA ASP A 56 14.00 1.33 -4.37
C ASP A 56 12.76 0.99 -3.50
N LYS A 57 11.96 0.02 -4.02
CA LYS A 57 10.66 -0.34 -3.47
C LYS A 57 10.74 -0.92 -2.07
N GLU A 58 11.78 -1.71 -1.80
CA GLU A 58 12.03 -2.33 -0.50
C GLU A 58 12.36 -1.33 0.60
N ARG A 59 12.83 -0.13 0.21
CA ARG A 59 13.15 0.97 1.13
C ARG A 59 12.16 2.13 1.06
N TYR A 60 11.23 2.12 0.10
CA TYR A 60 10.16 3.11 0.02
C TYR A 60 9.01 2.78 0.99
N LEU A 61 9.37 2.48 2.24
CA LEU A 61 8.49 2.01 3.31
C LEU A 61 8.63 2.89 4.56
N ALA A 62 7.58 2.89 5.40
CA ALA A 62 7.64 3.40 6.76
C ALA A 62 7.31 2.27 7.75
N GLY A 63 6.04 1.85 7.81
CA GLY A 63 5.62 0.65 8.55
C GLY A 63 5.63 -0.57 7.64
N GLN A 64 5.90 -1.74 8.21
CA GLN A 64 5.93 -3.01 7.50
C GLN A 64 5.58 -4.17 8.44
N THR A 65 5.09 -5.25 7.85
CA THR A 65 5.09 -6.57 8.51
C THR A 65 6.20 -7.40 7.86
N ILE A 66 7.20 -7.77 8.64
CA ILE A 66 8.35 -8.52 8.17
C ILE A 66 8.61 -9.70 9.10
N ARG A 67 8.81 -10.89 8.52
CA ARG A 67 9.02 -12.14 9.30
C ARG A 67 7.94 -12.36 10.37
N GLY A 68 6.67 -12.05 10.03
CA GLY A 68 5.55 -12.17 10.97
C GLY A 68 5.50 -11.14 12.10
N VAL A 69 6.27 -10.06 12.00
CA VAL A 69 6.35 -9.02 13.04
C VAL A 69 6.00 -7.66 12.48
N LEU A 70 5.09 -6.95 13.16
CA LEU A 70 4.81 -5.55 12.85
C LEU A 70 6.00 -4.69 13.27
N CYS A 71 6.58 -3.99 12.32
CA CYS A 71 7.83 -3.27 12.48
C CYS A 71 7.80 -1.93 11.73
N VAL A 72 8.81 -1.10 11.97
CA VAL A 72 9.05 0.16 11.25
C VAL A 72 10.44 0.13 10.66
N LEU A 73 10.58 0.53 9.39
CA LEU A 73 11.87 0.75 8.79
C LEU A 73 12.48 2.03 9.37
N ASP A 74 13.74 1.95 9.81
CA ASP A 74 14.46 3.11 10.32
C ASP A 74 14.50 4.25 9.28
N ALA A 75 14.43 5.49 9.75
CA ALA A 75 14.38 6.64 8.87
C ALA A 75 15.64 6.78 7.99
N GLY A 76 16.81 6.40 8.51
CA GLY A 76 18.08 6.40 7.78
C GLY A 76 18.17 5.32 6.70
N GLU A 77 17.33 4.27 6.79
CA GLU A 77 17.27 3.18 5.81
C GLU A 77 16.24 3.42 4.70
N ARG A 78 15.41 4.46 4.83
CA ARG A 78 14.35 4.73 3.86
C ARG A 78 14.90 5.35 2.60
N ALA A 79 14.36 4.94 1.45
CA ALA A 79 14.59 5.62 0.19
C ALA A 79 14.22 7.12 0.29
N ARG A 80 14.78 7.95 -0.57
CA ARG A 80 14.44 9.39 -0.61
C ARG A 80 12.93 9.57 -0.81
N PRO A 81 12.32 10.56 -0.15
CA PRO A 81 10.92 10.89 -0.39
C PRO A 81 10.74 11.45 -1.80
N ILE A 82 9.59 11.18 -2.41
CA ILE A 82 9.24 11.64 -3.73
C ILE A 82 7.85 12.27 -3.69
N THR A 83 7.79 13.54 -4.07
CA THR A 83 6.56 14.29 -4.31
C THR A 83 6.61 14.77 -5.75
N LEU A 84 5.54 14.64 -6.52
CA LEU A 84 5.46 15.15 -7.88
C LEU A 84 4.69 16.47 -7.90
N HIS A 85 5.22 17.44 -8.63
CA HIS A 85 4.55 18.73 -8.87
C HIS A 85 4.80 19.19 -10.31
N LYS A 86 3.75 19.25 -11.11
CA LYS A 86 3.80 19.72 -12.51
C LYS A 86 4.88 19.00 -13.34
N GLY A 87 4.96 17.67 -13.18
CA GLY A 87 5.92 16.83 -13.89
C GLY A 87 7.30 16.74 -13.24
N GLU A 88 7.61 17.57 -12.27
CA GLU A 88 8.92 17.58 -11.60
C GLU A 88 8.90 16.75 -10.31
N ILE A 89 10.03 16.11 -10.00
CA ILE A 89 10.24 15.37 -8.76
C ILE A 89 10.82 16.34 -7.72
N LEU A 90 10.08 16.54 -6.65
CA LEU A 90 10.53 17.24 -5.46
C LEU A 90 10.98 16.22 -4.41
N PRO A 91 12.25 16.26 -3.91
CA PRO A 91 12.77 15.29 -2.93
C PRO A 91 12.31 15.64 -1.50
N VAL A 92 11.02 15.88 -1.32
CA VAL A 92 10.40 16.26 -0.04
C VAL A 92 9.34 15.25 0.36
N GLU A 93 9.14 15.09 1.68
CA GLU A 93 8.06 14.22 2.18
C GLU A 93 6.69 14.76 1.74
N PRO A 94 5.78 13.89 1.28
CA PRO A 94 4.42 14.28 0.88
C PRO A 94 3.68 15.11 1.93
N THR A 95 3.91 14.84 3.22
CA THR A 95 3.28 15.56 4.33
C THR A 95 3.68 17.03 4.42
N THR A 96 4.84 17.41 3.89
CA THR A 96 5.33 18.80 3.97
C THR A 96 4.68 19.74 2.97
N VAL A 97 3.93 19.22 2.01
CA VAL A 97 3.23 20.00 0.98
C VAL A 97 1.71 19.77 1.00
N ALA A 98 1.22 19.02 1.96
CA ALA A 98 -0.19 18.65 2.05
C ALA A 98 -1.14 19.86 2.19
N ASP A 99 -0.67 20.96 2.77
CA ASP A 99 -1.37 22.24 2.88
C ASP A 99 -1.50 23.01 1.55
N LYS A 100 -0.65 22.69 0.57
CA LYS A 100 -0.62 23.32 -0.75
C LYS A 100 -1.55 22.68 -1.77
N LEU A 101 -2.10 21.51 -1.44
CA LEU A 101 -2.97 20.75 -2.35
C LEU A 101 -4.29 21.50 -2.60
N GLY A 102 -4.79 21.39 -3.82
CA GLY A 102 -6.06 21.95 -4.28
C GLY A 102 -6.86 20.97 -5.14
N PRO A 103 -7.97 21.41 -5.73
CA PRO A 103 -8.79 20.58 -6.62
C PRO A 103 -7.96 20.03 -7.79
N GLY A 104 -8.11 18.74 -8.07
CA GLY A 104 -7.36 18.05 -9.13
C GLY A 104 -6.00 17.49 -8.69
N ASP A 105 -5.54 17.82 -7.48
CA ASP A 105 -4.38 17.16 -6.87
C ASP A 105 -4.80 15.83 -6.24
N ILE A 106 -3.90 14.85 -6.25
CA ILE A 106 -4.20 13.49 -5.78
C ILE A 106 -3.16 13.03 -4.76
N VAL A 107 -3.64 12.35 -3.73
CA VAL A 107 -2.80 11.60 -2.78
C VAL A 107 -3.04 10.10 -2.97
N ILE A 108 -1.96 9.34 -3.19
CA ILE A 108 -1.96 7.88 -3.22
C ILE A 108 -1.40 7.37 -1.89
N LYS A 109 -2.21 6.57 -1.19
CA LYS A 109 -1.89 6.05 0.15
C LYS A 109 -2.09 4.53 0.20
N GLY A 110 -1.19 3.80 0.84
CA GLY A 110 -1.38 2.37 1.09
C GLY A 110 -2.39 2.10 2.20
N GLY A 111 -3.17 1.01 2.04
CA GLY A 111 -4.01 0.42 3.09
C GLY A 111 -3.38 -0.84 3.68
N ASN A 112 -3.77 -1.18 4.92
CA ASN A 112 -3.36 -2.38 5.65
C ASN A 112 -4.50 -3.38 5.85
N ALA A 113 -5.74 -2.92 5.70
CA ALA A 113 -6.95 -3.73 5.73
C ALA A 113 -7.97 -3.15 4.75
N LEU A 114 -8.87 -4.00 4.30
CA LEU A 114 -10.02 -3.66 3.46
C LEU A 114 -11.19 -4.53 3.91
N ASP A 115 -12.43 -4.05 3.82
CA ASP A 115 -13.62 -4.88 3.99
C ASP A 115 -14.57 -4.79 2.78
N ALA A 116 -15.61 -5.63 2.77
CA ALA A 116 -16.57 -5.70 1.69
C ALA A 116 -17.43 -4.42 1.53
N PHE A 117 -17.36 -3.51 2.49
CA PHE A 117 -18.07 -2.22 2.45
C PHE A 117 -17.20 -1.09 1.87
N GLY A 118 -15.96 -1.39 1.48
CA GLY A 118 -15.01 -0.42 0.94
C GLY A 118 -14.27 0.39 2.01
N ASN A 119 -14.42 0.05 3.29
CA ASN A 119 -13.63 0.69 4.35
C ASN A 119 -12.18 0.25 4.27
N VAL A 120 -11.26 1.21 4.38
CA VAL A 120 -9.81 0.96 4.38
C VAL A 120 -9.24 1.15 5.78
N GLY A 121 -8.52 0.14 6.26
CA GLY A 121 -7.77 0.21 7.52
C GLY A 121 -6.33 0.66 7.31
N VAL A 122 -5.88 1.64 8.10
CA VAL A 122 -4.48 2.09 8.09
C VAL A 122 -3.87 1.91 9.48
N ILE A 123 -2.84 1.07 9.58
CA ILE A 123 -2.13 0.82 10.85
C ILE A 123 -1.28 2.04 11.23
N MET A 124 -1.42 2.47 12.50
CA MET A 124 -0.70 3.58 13.07
C MET A 124 0.14 3.12 14.27
N VAL A 125 1.47 3.13 14.10
CA VAL A 125 2.44 2.80 15.15
C VAL A 125 2.92 4.06 15.87
N ASN A 126 2.95 5.21 15.17
CA ASN A 126 3.29 6.50 15.74
C ASN A 126 2.12 7.02 16.59
N PRO A 127 2.32 7.43 17.87
CA PRO A 127 1.26 7.98 18.72
C PRO A 127 0.55 9.21 18.14
N ALA A 128 1.22 9.99 17.28
CA ALA A 128 0.62 11.13 16.56
C ALA A 128 -0.12 10.71 15.27
N GLY A 129 -0.37 9.40 15.06
CA GLY A 129 -1.08 8.90 13.88
C GLY A 129 -0.24 8.82 12.59
N GLY A 130 1.06 9.17 12.63
CA GLY A 130 1.94 9.13 11.46
C GLY A 130 1.40 9.96 10.30
N THR A 131 1.46 9.42 9.09
CA THR A 131 0.95 10.10 7.87
C THR A 131 -0.55 10.43 7.96
N MET A 132 -1.35 9.54 8.56
CA MET A 132 -2.80 9.80 8.75
C MET A 132 -3.03 10.99 9.68
N GLY A 133 -2.33 11.03 10.83
CA GLY A 133 -2.41 12.15 11.77
C GLY A 133 -1.93 13.47 11.18
N SER A 134 -0.99 13.43 10.23
CA SER A 134 -0.38 14.64 9.68
C SER A 134 -1.25 15.36 8.64
N PHE A 135 -2.04 14.65 7.83
CA PHE A 135 -2.75 15.31 6.72
C PHE A 135 -4.19 14.85 6.47
N TYR A 136 -4.60 13.66 6.95
CA TYR A 136 -5.90 13.08 6.59
C TYR A 136 -7.08 14.04 6.88
N MET A 137 -7.14 14.56 8.10
CA MET A 137 -8.25 15.47 8.49
C MET A 137 -8.23 16.78 7.70
N GLY A 138 -7.06 17.31 7.39
CA GLY A 138 -6.92 18.50 6.56
C GLY A 138 -7.33 18.27 5.10
N MET A 139 -7.03 17.12 4.53
CA MET A 139 -7.50 16.70 3.21
C MET A 139 -9.01 16.56 3.19
N LYS A 140 -9.55 15.85 4.18
CA LYS A 140 -10.99 15.62 4.33
C LYS A 140 -11.78 16.92 4.45
N ALA A 141 -11.35 17.83 5.31
CA ALA A 141 -12.00 19.13 5.51
C ALA A 141 -12.05 19.99 4.23
N ARG A 142 -11.09 19.78 3.31
CA ARG A 142 -11.02 20.48 2.02
C ARG A 142 -11.65 19.73 0.86
N GLY A 143 -12.19 18.51 1.10
CA GLY A 143 -12.78 17.67 0.06
C GLY A 143 -11.79 17.18 -0.99
N LEU A 144 -10.51 16.98 -0.61
CA LEU A 144 -9.46 16.51 -1.51
C LEU A 144 -9.41 14.99 -1.55
N GLU A 145 -9.12 14.44 -2.72
CA GLU A 145 -9.16 13.00 -2.97
C GLU A 145 -7.92 12.27 -2.44
N ILE A 146 -8.17 11.11 -1.79
CA ILE A 146 -7.14 10.16 -1.42
C ILE A 146 -7.52 8.80 -2.01
N ILE A 147 -6.66 8.27 -2.89
CA ILE A 147 -6.79 6.93 -3.42
C ILE A 147 -6.00 5.97 -2.52
N TYR A 148 -6.68 4.95 -1.99
CA TYR A 148 -6.07 3.96 -1.10
C TYR A 148 -5.75 2.69 -1.88
N THR A 149 -4.49 2.47 -2.24
CA THR A 149 -4.05 1.24 -2.91
C THR A 149 -3.92 0.11 -1.89
N VAL A 150 -4.76 -0.90 -2.06
CA VAL A 150 -4.86 -2.01 -1.11
C VAL A 150 -5.19 -3.31 -1.84
N GLY A 151 -4.30 -4.30 -1.72
CA GLY A 151 -4.55 -5.61 -2.33
C GLY A 151 -5.61 -6.41 -1.58
N LEU A 152 -6.34 -7.25 -2.30
CA LEU A 152 -7.41 -8.10 -1.78
C LEU A 152 -6.90 -9.16 -0.78
N GLU A 153 -5.59 -9.40 -0.72
CA GLU A 153 -4.97 -10.20 0.32
C GLU A 153 -5.16 -9.64 1.73
N LYS A 154 -5.59 -8.37 1.83
CA LYS A 154 -5.84 -7.66 3.09
C LYS A 154 -7.31 -7.56 3.46
N LEU A 155 -8.16 -8.33 2.78
CA LEU A 155 -9.59 -8.36 3.09
C LEU A 155 -9.82 -8.94 4.47
N ILE A 156 -10.55 -8.20 5.32
CA ILE A 156 -10.99 -8.61 6.66
C ILE A 156 -12.50 -8.45 6.78
N PRO A 157 -13.18 -9.14 7.71
CA PRO A 157 -14.63 -9.06 7.85
C PRO A 157 -15.17 -7.65 8.06
N SER A 158 -14.52 -6.84 8.90
CA SER A 158 -14.91 -5.46 9.18
C SER A 158 -13.73 -4.63 9.66
N VAL A 159 -13.41 -3.58 8.93
CA VAL A 159 -12.39 -2.59 9.31
C VAL A 159 -12.91 -1.72 10.45
N GLU A 160 -14.19 -1.38 10.46
CA GLU A 160 -14.82 -0.61 11.52
C GLU A 160 -14.71 -1.32 12.87
N GLU A 161 -15.07 -2.61 12.91
CA GLU A 161 -14.95 -3.41 14.13
C GLU A 161 -13.49 -3.51 14.57
N ALA A 162 -12.58 -3.85 13.68
CA ALA A 162 -11.15 -3.95 13.97
C ALA A 162 -10.56 -2.66 14.55
N ALA A 163 -11.01 -1.50 14.06
CA ALA A 163 -10.54 -0.19 14.51
C ALA A 163 -10.97 0.18 15.94
N ARG A 164 -11.96 -0.53 16.52
CA ARG A 164 -12.37 -0.35 17.94
C ARG A 164 -11.36 -0.95 18.92
N TYR A 165 -10.47 -1.79 18.43
CA TYR A 165 -9.45 -2.46 19.22
C TYR A 165 -8.06 -1.88 18.95
N GLY A 166 -7.15 -2.13 19.87
CA GLY A 166 -5.75 -1.73 19.73
C GLY A 166 -5.44 -0.35 20.30
N GLY A 167 -4.41 0.27 19.76
CA GLY A 167 -3.84 1.52 20.28
C GLY A 167 -2.52 1.28 21.02
N THR A 168 -1.55 2.16 20.80
CA THR A 168 -0.19 2.01 21.35
C THR A 168 -0.15 2.02 22.88
N MET A 169 -1.16 2.62 23.52
CA MET A 169 -1.30 2.69 25.00
C MET A 169 -2.19 1.59 25.56
N MET A 170 -3.14 1.06 24.77
CA MET A 170 -4.12 0.08 25.23
C MET A 170 -3.63 -1.36 25.13
N ILE A 171 -2.78 -1.67 24.14
CA ILE A 171 -2.22 -3.02 23.98
C ILE A 171 -1.20 -3.28 25.09
N GLY A 172 -1.47 -4.24 25.97
CA GLY A 172 -0.56 -4.62 27.06
C GLY A 172 0.70 -5.31 26.55
N LYS A 173 0.56 -6.30 25.68
CA LYS A 173 1.68 -7.11 25.13
C LYS A 173 1.59 -7.21 23.61
N SER A 174 2.74 -7.23 22.93
CA SER A 174 2.84 -7.41 21.47
C SER A 174 4.09 -8.17 21.09
N ILE A 175 4.07 -8.80 19.91
CA ILE A 175 5.27 -9.27 19.21
C ILE A 175 5.57 -8.25 18.13
N GLY A 176 6.55 -7.37 18.38
CA GLY A 176 6.81 -6.18 17.55
C GLY A 176 6.17 -4.92 18.09
N CYS A 177 5.75 -4.04 17.20
CA CYS A 177 5.15 -2.77 17.55
C CYS A 177 3.70 -2.91 18.00
N LYS A 178 3.31 -2.13 19.01
CA LYS A 178 1.90 -1.86 19.32
C LYS A 178 1.36 -0.84 18.34
N ALA A 179 0.10 -0.97 17.94
CA ALA A 179 -0.50 -0.12 16.94
C ALA A 179 -2.00 0.12 17.21
N GLY A 180 -2.52 1.21 16.67
CA GLY A 180 -3.93 1.43 16.43
C GLY A 180 -4.26 1.27 14.95
N LEU A 181 -5.53 1.18 14.61
CA LEU A 181 -6.05 1.14 13.25
C LEU A 181 -6.98 2.33 13.00
N ALA A 182 -6.70 3.13 11.96
CA ALA A 182 -7.66 4.12 11.50
C ALA A 182 -8.60 3.43 10.50
N CYS A 183 -9.91 3.59 10.68
CA CYS A 183 -10.92 3.21 9.70
C CYS A 183 -11.22 4.42 8.82
N VAL A 184 -11.05 4.27 7.52
CA VAL A 184 -11.38 5.27 6.50
C VAL A 184 -12.58 4.74 5.70
N ALA A 185 -13.76 5.31 5.96
CA ALA A 185 -15.01 4.90 5.31
C ALA A 185 -15.34 5.73 4.06
N ASP A 186 -14.59 6.78 3.80
CA ASP A 186 -14.83 7.78 2.76
C ASP A 186 -13.64 7.93 1.80
N GLY A 187 -12.68 7.03 1.87
CA GLY A 187 -11.59 6.91 0.91
C GLY A 187 -12.04 6.15 -0.34
N ARG A 188 -11.28 6.32 -1.42
CA ARG A 188 -11.43 5.51 -2.64
C ARG A 188 -10.46 4.34 -2.56
N PRO A 189 -10.91 3.11 -2.21
CA PRO A 189 -10.05 1.94 -2.34
C PRO A 189 -9.74 1.69 -3.82
N PHE A 190 -8.56 1.21 -4.10
CA PHE A 190 -8.12 0.78 -5.43
C PHE A 190 -7.39 -0.55 -5.29
N THR A 191 -8.00 -1.59 -5.82
CA THR A 191 -7.62 -2.99 -5.69
C THR A 191 -7.17 -3.57 -7.02
N GLU A 192 -6.93 -4.87 -7.07
CA GLU A 192 -6.69 -5.63 -8.30
C GLU A 192 -7.89 -5.56 -9.25
N ILE A 193 -9.12 -5.54 -8.72
CA ILE A 193 -10.35 -5.42 -9.51
C ILE A 193 -10.36 -4.07 -10.23
N ASP A 194 -10.20 -2.99 -9.50
CA ASP A 194 -10.16 -1.63 -10.07
C ASP A 194 -9.04 -1.49 -11.11
N ALA A 195 -7.91 -2.15 -10.88
CA ALA A 195 -6.80 -2.10 -11.82
C ALA A 195 -7.11 -2.83 -13.14
N LEU A 196 -7.79 -3.98 -13.09
CA LEU A 196 -8.23 -4.71 -14.27
C LEU A 196 -9.25 -3.92 -15.08
N GLU A 197 -10.26 -3.36 -14.39
CA GLU A 197 -11.33 -2.56 -14.99
C GLU A 197 -10.81 -1.21 -15.55
N ALA A 198 -9.74 -0.65 -14.96
CA ALA A 198 -9.10 0.55 -15.50
C ALA A 198 -8.23 0.28 -16.75
N LEU A 199 -7.74 -0.94 -16.92
CA LEU A 199 -6.84 -1.31 -18.02
C LEU A 199 -7.55 -1.98 -19.19
N PHE A 200 -8.72 -2.61 -18.95
CA PHE A 200 -9.44 -3.45 -19.90
C PHE A 200 -10.94 -3.23 -19.79
N ASP A 201 -11.67 -3.49 -20.88
CA ASP A 201 -13.13 -3.52 -20.87
C ASP A 201 -13.63 -4.89 -20.37
N VAL A 202 -13.39 -5.16 -19.08
CA VAL A 202 -13.79 -6.38 -18.38
C VAL A 202 -14.39 -6.04 -17.03
N SER A 203 -15.21 -6.91 -16.48
CA SER A 203 -15.51 -6.96 -15.05
C SER A 203 -14.64 -8.00 -14.37
N ALA A 204 -14.27 -7.77 -13.11
CA ALA A 204 -13.44 -8.68 -12.35
C ALA A 204 -14.06 -9.04 -10.99
N VAL A 205 -13.82 -10.28 -10.55
CA VAL A 205 -14.34 -10.81 -9.29
C VAL A 205 -13.24 -11.44 -8.48
N HIS A 206 -13.18 -11.12 -7.20
CA HIS A 206 -12.33 -11.83 -6.24
C HIS A 206 -12.92 -13.22 -5.95
N PHE A 207 -12.30 -14.26 -6.51
CA PHE A 207 -12.83 -15.63 -6.49
C PHE A 207 -12.35 -16.42 -5.26
N ALA A 208 -11.06 -16.30 -4.92
CA ALA A 208 -10.47 -16.98 -3.76
C ALA A 208 -9.17 -16.29 -3.32
N SER A 209 -8.71 -16.59 -2.11
CA SER A 209 -7.40 -16.15 -1.60
C SER A 209 -6.67 -17.29 -0.92
N GLY A 210 -5.38 -17.17 -0.78
CA GLY A 210 -4.49 -18.11 -0.11
C GLY A 210 -3.48 -18.71 -1.08
N GLY A 211 -2.50 -19.42 -0.50
CA GLY A 211 -1.43 -20.06 -1.25
C GLY A 211 -0.36 -20.57 -0.31
N TRP A 212 0.65 -21.23 -0.84
CA TRP A 212 1.80 -21.76 -0.11
C TRP A 212 3.03 -21.81 -1.01
N GLY A 213 4.20 -22.08 -0.45
CA GLY A 213 5.43 -22.24 -1.22
C GLY A 213 5.84 -20.96 -1.95
N GLY A 214 5.67 -19.77 -1.33
CA GLY A 214 5.99 -18.47 -1.91
C GLY A 214 4.76 -17.74 -2.49
N ALA A 215 3.58 -18.36 -2.43
CA ALA A 215 2.31 -17.75 -2.85
C ALA A 215 1.38 -17.42 -1.69
N GLU A 216 1.91 -17.32 -0.45
CA GLU A 216 1.12 -16.96 0.74
C GLU A 216 0.54 -15.55 0.56
N GLY A 217 -0.78 -15.44 0.72
CA GLY A 217 -1.53 -14.21 0.46
C GLY A 217 -1.87 -13.98 -1.03
N ALA A 218 -1.78 -15.02 -1.86
CA ALA A 218 -2.19 -14.93 -3.26
C ALA A 218 -3.70 -14.65 -3.38
N VAL A 219 -4.06 -13.95 -4.46
CA VAL A 219 -5.43 -13.59 -4.82
C VAL A 219 -5.78 -14.26 -6.14
N THR A 220 -6.87 -15.04 -6.16
CA THR A 220 -7.42 -15.64 -7.38
C THR A 220 -8.57 -14.78 -7.87
N LEU A 221 -8.54 -14.43 -9.15
CA LEU A 221 -9.49 -13.55 -9.82
C LEU A 221 -10.11 -14.24 -11.00
N ILE A 222 -11.39 -13.95 -11.28
CA ILE A 222 -12.05 -14.21 -12.55
C ILE A 222 -12.29 -12.86 -13.23
N VAL A 223 -11.98 -12.78 -14.51
CA VAL A 223 -12.38 -11.67 -15.37
C VAL A 223 -13.41 -12.16 -16.38
N GLU A 224 -14.39 -11.30 -16.69
CA GLU A 224 -15.45 -11.57 -17.66
C GLU A 224 -15.64 -10.35 -18.57
N GLY A 225 -15.77 -10.59 -19.86
CA GLY A 225 -15.96 -9.54 -20.86
C GLY A 225 -15.98 -10.06 -22.29
N PRO A 226 -15.87 -9.17 -23.30
CA PRO A 226 -15.65 -9.54 -24.68
C PRO A 226 -14.43 -10.44 -24.84
N ASP A 227 -14.48 -11.40 -25.76
CA ASP A 227 -13.43 -12.41 -25.89
C ASP A 227 -12.06 -11.82 -26.21
N ASP A 228 -12.01 -10.78 -27.05
CA ASP A 228 -10.79 -10.05 -27.39
C ASP A 228 -10.20 -9.30 -26.18
N GLU A 229 -11.04 -8.67 -25.35
CA GLU A 229 -10.60 -7.97 -24.15
C GLU A 229 -10.09 -8.93 -23.07
N VAL A 230 -10.77 -10.06 -22.86
CA VAL A 230 -10.32 -11.09 -21.91
C VAL A 230 -9.00 -11.71 -22.40
N ASN A 231 -8.83 -11.98 -23.71
CA ASN A 231 -7.55 -12.45 -24.25
C ASN A 231 -6.44 -11.42 -24.05
N ARG A 232 -6.70 -10.15 -24.35
CA ARG A 232 -5.76 -9.05 -24.14
C ARG A 232 -5.35 -8.91 -22.66
N CYS A 233 -6.31 -9.07 -21.76
CA CYS A 233 -6.05 -9.08 -20.32
C CYS A 233 -5.13 -10.24 -19.92
N MET A 234 -5.43 -11.46 -20.38
CA MET A 234 -4.61 -12.65 -20.06
C MET A 234 -3.18 -12.54 -20.60
N GLU A 235 -3.01 -12.11 -21.83
CA GLU A 235 -1.68 -11.85 -22.43
C GLU A 235 -0.89 -10.81 -21.63
N PHE A 236 -1.57 -9.74 -21.19
CA PHE A 236 -0.95 -8.72 -20.37
C PHE A 236 -0.54 -9.27 -19.00
N ILE A 237 -1.40 -10.05 -18.33
CA ILE A 237 -1.09 -10.68 -17.04
C ILE A 237 0.14 -11.58 -17.20
N GLU A 238 0.18 -12.44 -18.21
CA GLU A 238 1.32 -13.33 -18.45
C GLU A 238 2.62 -12.57 -18.76
N ALA A 239 2.55 -11.58 -19.63
CA ALA A 239 3.74 -10.88 -20.13
C ALA A 239 4.27 -9.79 -19.21
N LYS A 240 3.43 -9.17 -18.36
CA LYS A 240 3.77 -7.94 -17.62
C LYS A 240 3.60 -8.03 -16.11
N ILE A 241 2.91 -9.05 -15.63
CA ILE A 241 2.58 -9.19 -14.19
C ILE A 241 3.20 -10.47 -13.62
N LYS A 242 3.03 -11.61 -14.29
CA LYS A 242 3.54 -12.89 -13.82
C LYS A 242 5.06 -12.89 -13.65
N GLY A 243 5.51 -13.51 -12.57
CA GLY A 243 6.93 -13.58 -12.24
C GLY A 243 7.50 -12.33 -11.56
N GLU A 244 6.67 -11.36 -11.16
CA GLU A 244 7.14 -10.24 -10.33
C GLU A 244 7.73 -10.79 -9.03
N PRO A 245 9.00 -10.52 -8.72
CA PRO A 245 9.65 -11.09 -7.54
C PRO A 245 9.13 -10.45 -6.24
N ALA A 246 9.07 -11.25 -5.18
CA ALA A 246 8.81 -10.73 -3.84
C ALA A 246 9.90 -9.73 -3.45
N LEU A 247 9.50 -8.62 -2.81
CA LEU A 247 10.46 -7.64 -2.31
C LEU A 247 11.27 -8.26 -1.16
N PRO A 248 12.59 -8.09 -1.13
CA PRO A 248 13.40 -8.51 -0.01
C PRO A 248 13.00 -7.72 1.24
N GLY A 249 12.93 -8.40 2.38
CA GLY A 249 12.63 -7.74 3.64
C GLY A 249 13.83 -6.94 4.14
N VAL A 250 13.68 -5.64 4.33
CA VAL A 250 14.70 -4.77 4.94
C VAL A 250 14.28 -4.43 6.36
N LYS A 251 15.16 -4.72 7.32
CA LYS A 251 14.93 -4.43 8.74
C LYS A 251 16.12 -3.66 9.30
N GLY A 252 15.86 -2.50 9.89
CA GLY A 252 16.85 -1.76 10.66
C GLY A 252 17.15 -2.42 12.02
N PRO A 253 18.24 -2.01 12.70
CA PRO A 253 18.64 -2.55 13.99
C PRO A 253 17.62 -2.18 15.09
N CYS A 254 17.19 -3.18 15.87
CA CYS A 254 16.29 -2.93 17.00
C CYS A 254 16.95 -2.08 18.11
N LYS A 255 18.27 -2.13 18.24
CA LYS A 255 19.06 -1.40 19.23
C LYS A 255 18.86 0.11 19.14
N THR A 256 18.84 0.67 17.95
CA THR A 256 18.70 2.10 17.69
C THR A 256 17.29 2.51 17.26
N CYS A 257 16.35 1.54 17.22
CA CYS A 257 14.98 1.80 16.78
C CYS A 257 14.30 2.88 17.65
N PRO A 258 13.74 3.95 17.06
CA PRO A 258 13.12 5.05 17.79
C PRO A 258 11.73 4.71 18.35
N ILE A 259 11.12 3.60 17.93
CA ILE A 259 9.73 3.27 18.26
C ILE A 259 9.58 2.85 19.72
N GLY A 260 8.95 3.70 20.52
CA GLY A 260 8.76 3.48 21.95
C GLY A 260 7.85 2.29 22.30
N ALA A 261 6.83 2.06 21.49
CA ALA A 261 5.80 1.04 21.73
C ALA A 261 6.15 -0.30 21.02
N CYS A 262 7.38 -0.80 21.18
CA CYS A 262 7.84 -2.06 20.62
C CYS A 262 8.61 -2.88 21.65
N ASN A 263 8.28 -4.17 21.79
CA ASN A 263 8.93 -5.06 22.77
C ASN A 263 10.38 -5.48 22.39
N PHE A 264 10.82 -5.16 21.18
CA PHE A 264 12.19 -5.42 20.70
C PHE A 264 13.10 -4.18 20.72
N LYS A 265 12.55 -3.01 21.02
CA LYS A 265 13.33 -1.76 21.08
C LYS A 265 14.51 -1.89 22.05
N GLY A 266 15.67 -1.43 21.61
CA GLY A 266 16.89 -1.41 22.41
C GLY A 266 17.61 -2.75 22.55
N LYS A 267 17.08 -3.84 21.95
CA LYS A 267 17.73 -5.14 22.01
C LYS A 267 18.81 -5.28 20.95
N ASP A 268 19.95 -5.83 21.34
CA ASP A 268 20.98 -6.27 20.40
C ASP A 268 20.49 -7.49 19.60
N ASP A 269 20.99 -7.67 18.37
CA ASP A 269 20.56 -8.73 17.47
C ASP A 269 20.73 -10.14 18.08
N GLN A 270 21.79 -10.35 18.87
CA GLN A 270 22.00 -11.61 19.59
C GLN A 270 20.87 -11.95 20.57
N ASN A 271 20.18 -10.94 21.11
CA ASN A 271 19.09 -11.06 22.07
C ASN A 271 17.69 -11.08 21.40
N LEU A 272 17.64 -11.04 20.07
CA LEU A 272 16.41 -11.20 19.33
C LEU A 272 16.03 -12.69 19.18
N PRO A 273 14.75 -13.02 19.10
CA PRO A 273 14.30 -14.38 18.82
C PRO A 273 14.75 -14.80 17.41
N GLY A 274 14.88 -16.13 17.19
CA GLY A 274 15.38 -16.71 15.94
C GLY A 274 14.63 -16.29 14.69
N TYR A 275 13.31 -16.09 14.77
CA TYR A 275 12.49 -15.66 13.64
C TYR A 275 12.74 -14.20 13.20
N LEU A 276 13.53 -13.44 13.97
CA LEU A 276 13.93 -12.05 13.62
C LEU A 276 15.39 -11.93 13.19
N LYS A 277 16.14 -13.03 13.32
CA LYS A 277 17.57 -13.09 12.92
C LYS A 277 17.77 -13.32 11.42
#